data_d7efa99636f24afbc82eacf2ca5f99c1
#
_entry.id   d7efa99636f24afbc82eacf2ca5f99c1
#
_cell.length_a   1.000
_cell.length_b   1.000
_cell.length_c   1.000
_cell.angle_alpha   90.00
_cell.angle_beta   90.00
_cell.angle_gamma   90.00
#
_symmetry.space_group_name_H-M   'P 1'
#
loop_
_entity.id
_entity.type
_entity.pdbx_description
1 polymer ?
#
loop_
_entity_poly.entity_id
_entity_poly.type
_entity_poly.pdbx_seq_one_letter_code
_entity_poly.pdbx_strand_id
1 'polypeptide(L)'
;MGLIKKYFSNTRKPDGILGKMMVSGMNKAHAGVSDWGIRHLSSIQPQTIIELGCGGGRNAAQLLNNFPKATLTALDYSEVSVEKTKQVNRREIQHKRCQVLQGDVATLPFSENSFDLATAFETVYF
;
A
#
# COMPACT_ATOMS: atom_id res chain seq x y z
N MET A 1 -1.69 1.06 30.67
CA MET A 1 -0.45 0.95 29.86
C MET A 1 -0.59 0.01 28.65
N GLY A 2 -1.22 -1.16 28.82
CA GLY A 2 -1.35 -2.14 27.74
C GLY A 2 -2.06 -1.63 26.51
N LEU A 3 -3.15 -0.86 26.67
CA LEU A 3 -3.93 -0.34 25.55
C LEU A 3 -3.16 0.72 24.74
N ILE A 4 -2.48 1.64 25.43
CA ILE A 4 -1.66 2.67 24.79
C ILE A 4 -0.48 2.05 24.06
N LYS A 5 0.21 1.10 24.70
CA LYS A 5 1.31 0.36 24.08
C LYS A 5 0.84 -0.39 22.83
N LYS A 6 -0.32 -1.05 22.91
CA LYS A 6 -0.93 -1.74 21.78
C LYS A 6 -1.30 -0.77 20.65
N TYR A 7 -1.80 0.42 20.99
CA TYR A 7 -2.09 1.46 20.00
C TYR A 7 -0.83 1.84 19.23
N PHE A 8 0.26 2.20 19.92
CA PHE A 8 1.50 2.61 19.27
C PHE A 8 2.16 1.47 18.48
N SER A 9 2.08 0.22 18.94
CA SER A 9 2.60 -0.91 18.17
C SER A 9 1.79 -1.14 16.91
N ASN A 10 0.48 -0.90 16.92
CA ASN A 10 -0.38 -1.02 15.74
C ASN A 10 -0.13 0.07 14.68
N THR A 11 0.46 1.21 15.03
CA THR A 11 0.84 2.20 14.00
C THR A 11 1.91 1.67 13.08
N ARG A 12 2.77 0.81 13.59
CA ARG A 12 3.85 0.17 12.81
C ARG A 12 3.36 -1.09 12.09
N LYS A 13 2.64 -1.96 12.78
CA LYS A 13 2.10 -3.21 12.23
C LYS A 13 0.65 -3.39 12.69
N PRO A 14 -0.32 -2.84 11.96
CA PRO A 14 -1.74 -2.94 12.33
C PRO A 14 -2.20 -4.40 12.46
N ASP A 15 -2.93 -4.69 13.52
CA ASP A 15 -3.43 -6.03 13.83
C ASP A 15 -4.76 -5.96 14.60
N GLY A 16 -5.62 -6.97 14.42
CA GLY A 16 -6.91 -7.10 15.08
C GLY A 16 -7.91 -6.02 14.71
N ILE A 17 -8.97 -5.87 15.53
CA ILE A 17 -10.04 -4.90 15.30
C ILE A 17 -9.49 -3.46 15.38
N LEU A 18 -8.65 -3.18 16.37
CA LEU A 18 -8.01 -1.88 16.51
C LEU A 18 -7.13 -1.56 15.28
N GLY A 19 -6.39 -2.56 14.79
CA GLY A 19 -5.58 -2.42 13.59
C GLY A 19 -6.43 -2.13 12.35
N LYS A 20 -7.60 -2.78 12.19
CA LYS A 20 -8.53 -2.50 11.07
C LYS A 20 -9.04 -1.07 11.12
N MET A 21 -9.40 -0.57 12.30
CA MET A 21 -9.84 0.82 12.46
C MET A 21 -8.72 1.80 12.15
N MET A 22 -7.49 1.52 12.59
CA MET A 22 -6.32 2.36 12.32
C MET A 22 -6.00 2.41 10.82
N VAL A 23 -6.01 1.28 10.13
CA VAL A 23 -5.75 1.22 8.68
C VAL A 23 -6.80 2.02 7.91
N SER A 24 -8.07 1.93 8.27
CA SER A 24 -9.13 2.72 7.66
C SER A 24 -8.97 4.22 7.94
N GLY A 25 -8.57 4.60 9.16
CA GLY A 25 -8.26 5.97 9.53
C GLY A 25 -7.04 6.52 8.80
N MET A 26 -6.00 5.70 8.63
CA MET A 26 -4.80 6.06 7.87
C MET A 26 -5.11 6.34 6.40
N ASN A 27 -5.94 5.53 5.76
CA ASN A 27 -6.40 5.79 4.39
C ASN A 27 -6.98 7.19 4.23
N LYS A 28 -7.81 7.61 5.18
CA LYS A 28 -8.47 8.93 5.16
C LYS A 28 -7.49 10.05 5.51
N ALA A 29 -6.68 9.87 6.56
CA ALA A 29 -5.77 10.90 7.06
C ALA A 29 -4.64 11.23 6.08
N HIS A 30 -4.13 10.23 5.35
CA HIS A 30 -2.98 10.39 4.45
C HIS A 30 -3.38 10.66 3.00
N ALA A 31 -4.68 10.72 2.70
CA ALA A 31 -5.18 10.88 1.33
C ALA A 31 -4.64 12.14 0.62
N GLY A 32 -4.59 13.26 1.31
CA GLY A 32 -4.12 14.52 0.72
C GLY A 32 -2.65 14.49 0.33
N VAL A 33 -1.81 13.92 1.19
CA VAL A 33 -0.36 13.78 0.95
C VAL A 33 -0.09 12.83 -0.20
N SER A 34 -0.77 11.68 -0.21
CA SER A 34 -0.64 10.68 -1.27
C SER A 34 -1.10 11.22 -2.62
N ASP A 35 -2.23 11.89 -2.68
CA ASP A 35 -2.75 12.50 -3.91
C ASP A 35 -1.80 13.58 -4.43
N TRP A 36 -1.22 14.38 -3.54
CA TRP A 36 -0.20 15.36 -3.90
C TRP A 36 1.02 14.67 -4.54
N GLY A 37 1.53 13.61 -3.92
CA GLY A 37 2.66 12.84 -4.42
C GLY A 37 2.37 12.20 -5.78
N ILE A 38 1.21 11.59 -5.95
CA ILE A 38 0.80 10.93 -7.19
C ILE A 38 0.72 11.94 -8.35
N ARG A 39 0.27 13.17 -8.10
CA ARG A 39 0.21 14.20 -9.13
C ARG A 39 1.59 14.54 -9.73
N HIS A 40 2.67 14.33 -9.00
CA HIS A 40 4.03 14.55 -9.49
C HIS A 40 4.48 13.45 -10.48
N LEU A 41 3.73 12.36 -10.59
CA LEU A 41 4.03 11.24 -11.48
C LEU A 41 3.37 11.37 -12.86
N SER A 42 2.72 12.50 -13.15
CA SER A 42 1.94 12.70 -14.39
C SER A 42 2.77 12.62 -15.67
N SER A 43 4.07 12.86 -15.58
CA SER A 43 4.98 12.85 -16.74
C SER A 43 5.52 11.46 -17.10
N ILE A 44 5.25 10.44 -16.30
CA ILE A 44 5.75 9.08 -16.53
C ILE A 44 4.62 8.14 -16.93
N GLN A 45 4.99 7.05 -17.60
CA GLN A 45 4.06 6.02 -18.09
C GLN A 45 4.55 4.64 -17.65
N PRO A 46 4.50 4.31 -16.34
CA PRO A 46 4.96 3.02 -15.88
C PRO A 46 4.04 1.90 -16.34
N GLN A 47 4.61 0.75 -16.69
CA GLN A 47 3.86 -0.47 -16.99
C GLN A 47 3.77 -1.39 -15.78
N THR A 48 4.78 -1.36 -14.91
CA THR A 48 4.85 -2.19 -13.71
C THR A 48 5.16 -1.31 -12.50
N ILE A 49 4.34 -1.42 -11.47
CA ILE A 49 4.45 -0.61 -10.26
C ILE A 49 4.56 -1.53 -9.05
N ILE A 50 5.47 -1.21 -8.13
CA ILE A 50 5.45 -1.78 -6.79
C ILE A 50 5.14 -0.68 -5.76
N GLU A 51 4.16 -0.93 -4.91
CA GLU A 51 3.86 -0.08 -3.77
C GLU A 51 4.34 -0.75 -2.48
N LEU A 52 5.28 -0.11 -1.80
CA LEU A 52 5.88 -0.61 -0.56
C LEU A 52 5.18 -0.01 0.65
N GLY A 53 4.68 -0.88 1.54
CA GLY A 53 3.89 -0.45 2.67
C GLY A 53 2.50 0.02 2.24
N CYS A 54 1.73 -0.87 1.63
CA CYS A 54 0.45 -0.52 0.99
C CYS A 54 -0.65 -0.08 1.96
N GLY A 55 -0.50 -0.35 3.26
CA GLY A 55 -1.43 0.09 4.28
C GLY A 55 -2.88 -0.29 3.97
N GLY A 56 -3.76 0.69 3.88
CA GLY A 56 -5.19 0.48 3.64
C GLY A 56 -5.60 0.27 2.18
N GLY A 57 -4.65 0.32 1.24
CA GLY A 57 -4.90 0.02 -0.17
C GLY A 57 -5.41 1.19 -1.02
N ARG A 58 -5.64 2.36 -0.44
CA ARG A 58 -6.12 3.53 -1.19
C ARG A 58 -5.09 4.02 -2.21
N ASN A 59 -3.82 4.04 -1.85
CA ASN A 59 -2.76 4.49 -2.75
C ASN A 59 -2.61 3.56 -3.96
N ALA A 60 -2.70 2.25 -3.74
CA ALA A 60 -2.72 1.27 -4.82
C ALA A 60 -3.89 1.53 -5.78
N ALA A 61 -5.08 1.80 -5.26
CA ALA A 61 -6.26 2.12 -6.07
C ALA A 61 -6.04 3.40 -6.89
N GLN A 62 -5.47 4.44 -6.29
CA GLN A 62 -5.17 5.70 -6.99
C GLN A 62 -4.13 5.52 -8.09
N LEU A 63 -3.07 4.76 -7.82
CA LEU A 63 -2.04 4.45 -8.81
C LEU A 63 -2.62 3.69 -10.01
N LEU A 64 -3.43 2.67 -9.75
CA LEU A 64 -4.10 1.89 -10.80
C LEU A 64 -5.06 2.74 -11.63
N ASN A 65 -5.73 3.69 -11.00
CA ASN A 65 -6.62 4.63 -11.67
C ASN A 65 -5.85 5.64 -12.54
N ASN A 66 -4.73 6.14 -12.04
CA ASN A 66 -3.89 7.10 -12.77
C ASN A 66 -3.11 6.46 -13.93
N PHE A 67 -2.80 5.17 -13.81
CA PHE A 67 -2.05 4.42 -14.81
C PHE A 67 -2.85 3.20 -15.29
N PRO A 68 -3.88 3.41 -16.13
CA PRO A 68 -4.83 2.35 -16.48
C PRO A 68 -4.22 1.18 -17.25
N LYS A 69 -3.03 1.34 -17.83
CA LYS A 69 -2.31 0.28 -18.54
C LYS A 69 -1.30 -0.45 -17.65
N ALA A 70 -1.09 0.02 -16.43
CA ALA A 70 -0.10 -0.56 -15.52
C ALA A 70 -0.67 -1.77 -14.75
N THR A 71 0.24 -2.65 -14.34
CA THR A 71 0.00 -3.64 -13.30
C THR A 71 0.72 -3.21 -12.03
N LEU A 72 0.17 -3.56 -10.88
CA LEU A 72 0.69 -3.13 -9.59
C LEU A 72 0.83 -4.30 -8.63
N THR A 73 1.97 -4.38 -7.98
CA THR A 73 2.19 -5.26 -6.82
C THR A 73 2.23 -4.40 -5.57
N ALA A 74 1.34 -4.66 -4.64
CA ALA A 74 1.30 -4.00 -3.34
C ALA A 74 1.85 -4.93 -2.27
N LEU A 75 2.63 -4.40 -1.33
CA LEU A 75 3.28 -5.20 -0.30
C LEU A 75 3.19 -4.50 1.05
N ASP A 76 2.88 -5.26 2.08
CA ASP A 76 2.92 -4.81 3.46
C ASP A 76 3.25 -6.01 4.36
N TYR A 77 3.89 -5.76 5.50
CA TYR A 77 4.18 -6.84 6.43
C TYR A 77 3.04 -7.11 7.41
N SER A 78 2.05 -6.21 7.48
CA SER A 78 0.84 -6.36 8.30
C SER A 78 -0.22 -7.16 7.55
N GLU A 79 -0.67 -8.26 8.13
CA GLU A 79 -1.76 -9.07 7.58
C GLU A 79 -3.05 -8.25 7.43
N VAL A 80 -3.36 -7.39 8.41
CA VAL A 80 -4.53 -6.51 8.38
C VAL A 80 -4.46 -5.55 7.19
N SER A 81 -3.30 -4.96 6.95
CA SER A 81 -3.08 -4.07 5.80
C SER A 81 -3.24 -4.80 4.47
N VAL A 82 -2.68 -6.00 4.35
CA VAL A 82 -2.81 -6.86 3.17
C VAL A 82 -4.27 -7.16 2.88
N GLU A 83 -5.03 -7.60 3.87
CA GLU A 83 -6.45 -7.92 3.71
C GLU A 83 -7.28 -6.68 3.32
N LYS A 84 -7.02 -5.54 3.94
CA LYS A 84 -7.71 -4.29 3.59
C LYS A 84 -7.38 -3.85 2.16
N THR A 85 -6.12 -3.94 1.76
CA THR A 85 -5.68 -3.62 0.40
C THR A 85 -6.36 -4.52 -0.63
N LYS A 86 -6.48 -5.82 -0.32
CA LYS A 86 -7.21 -6.77 -1.18
C LYS A 86 -8.68 -6.40 -1.33
N GLN A 87 -9.34 -6.01 -0.24
CA GLN A 87 -10.74 -5.59 -0.28
C GLN A 87 -10.94 -4.36 -1.17
N VAL A 88 -10.12 -3.33 -0.96
CA VAL A 88 -10.22 -2.06 -1.69
C VAL A 88 -9.95 -2.25 -3.19
N ASN A 89 -9.03 -3.15 -3.54
CA ASN A 89 -8.60 -3.37 -4.91
C ASN A 89 -9.14 -4.67 -5.52
N ARG A 90 -10.20 -5.21 -4.97
CA ARG A 90 -10.76 -6.52 -5.35
C ARG A 90 -11.02 -6.64 -6.86
N ARG A 91 -11.59 -5.61 -7.46
CA ARG A 91 -11.88 -5.59 -8.90
C ARG A 91 -10.61 -5.69 -9.74
N GLU A 92 -9.59 -4.92 -9.38
CA GLU A 92 -8.33 -4.91 -10.11
C GLU A 92 -7.56 -6.22 -9.94
N ILE A 93 -7.69 -6.86 -8.77
CA ILE A 93 -7.13 -8.20 -8.54
C ILE A 93 -7.82 -9.23 -9.46
N GLN A 94 -9.13 -9.17 -9.58
CA GLN A 94 -9.89 -10.05 -10.47
C GLN A 94 -9.49 -9.88 -11.94
N HIS A 95 -9.17 -8.65 -12.35
CA HIS A 95 -8.70 -8.33 -13.70
C HIS A 95 -7.20 -8.55 -13.91
N LYS A 96 -6.51 -9.12 -12.92
CA LYS A 96 -5.07 -9.41 -12.96
C LYS A 96 -4.19 -8.17 -13.13
N ARG A 97 -4.68 -7.01 -12.70
CA ARG A 97 -3.92 -5.76 -12.70
C ARG A 97 -3.28 -5.45 -11.35
N CYS A 98 -3.71 -6.13 -10.29
CA CYS A 98 -3.22 -5.91 -8.93
C CYS A 98 -2.90 -7.24 -8.26
N GLN A 99 -1.76 -7.30 -7.59
CA GLN A 99 -1.35 -8.40 -6.73
C GLN A 99 -0.98 -7.82 -5.36
N VAL A 100 -1.43 -8.46 -4.29
CA VAL A 100 -1.14 -8.00 -2.93
C VAL A 100 -0.42 -9.11 -2.17
N LEU A 101 0.74 -8.79 -1.62
CA LEU A 101 1.62 -9.73 -0.93
C LEU A 101 1.90 -9.27 0.49
N GLN A 102 1.99 -10.22 1.41
CA GLN A 102 2.53 -9.97 2.73
C GLN A 102 4.04 -10.22 2.69
N GLY A 103 4.82 -9.26 3.16
CA GLY A 103 6.27 -9.39 3.17
C GLY A 103 6.96 -8.19 3.80
N ASP A 104 8.27 -8.30 3.95
CA ASP A 104 9.13 -7.26 4.51
C ASP A 104 9.80 -6.49 3.37
N VAL A 105 9.72 -5.16 3.43
CA VAL A 105 10.37 -4.28 2.44
C VAL A 105 11.90 -4.40 2.46
N ALA A 106 12.48 -4.91 3.55
CA ALA A 106 13.92 -5.15 3.65
C ALA A 106 14.38 -6.40 2.90
N THR A 107 13.46 -7.32 2.56
CA THR A 107 13.77 -8.60 1.92
C THR A 107 12.77 -8.89 0.81
N LEU A 108 12.80 -8.10 -0.24
CA LEU A 108 11.86 -8.23 -1.36
C LEU A 108 12.14 -9.49 -2.18
N PRO A 109 11.10 -10.30 -2.50
CA PRO A 109 11.27 -11.55 -3.25
C PRO A 109 11.29 -11.34 -4.76
N PHE A 110 11.85 -10.23 -5.23
CA PHE A 110 11.88 -9.88 -6.64
C PHE A 110 13.32 -9.73 -7.13
N SER A 111 13.56 -10.07 -8.39
CA SER A 111 14.83 -9.78 -9.05
C SER A 111 14.98 -8.29 -9.31
N GLU A 112 16.22 -7.86 -9.52
CA GLU A 112 16.50 -6.47 -9.90
C GLU A 112 15.79 -6.09 -11.20
N ASN A 113 15.45 -4.82 -11.33
CA ASN A 113 14.82 -4.26 -12.53
C ASN A 113 13.45 -4.90 -12.87
N SER A 114 12.70 -5.34 -11.84
CA SER A 114 11.37 -5.94 -12.02
C SER A 114 10.25 -4.93 -12.19
N PHE A 115 10.46 -3.67 -11.79
CA PHE A 115 9.41 -2.63 -11.78
C PHE A 115 9.91 -1.33 -12.39
N ASP A 116 9.01 -0.64 -13.11
CA ASP A 116 9.28 0.68 -13.68
C ASP A 116 9.14 1.80 -12.66
N LEU A 117 8.28 1.61 -11.66
CA LEU A 117 8.01 2.58 -10.61
C LEU A 117 7.90 1.88 -9.26
N ALA A 118 8.56 2.42 -8.27
CA ALA A 118 8.39 2.03 -6.88
C ALA A 118 7.87 3.23 -6.09
N THR A 119 6.82 3.02 -5.30
CA THR A 119 6.25 4.04 -4.42
C THR A 119 6.31 3.59 -2.96
N ALA A 120 6.52 4.54 -2.07
CA ALA A 120 6.52 4.32 -0.63
C ALA A 120 5.98 5.60 0.05
N PHE A 121 4.70 5.60 0.37
CA PHE A 121 4.03 6.74 1.00
C PHE A 121 4.03 6.56 2.51
N GLU A 122 4.77 7.41 3.22
CA GLU A 122 4.87 7.44 4.69
C GLU A 122 5.19 6.06 5.29
N THR A 123 6.10 5.33 4.67
CA THR A 123 6.43 3.94 5.03
C THR A 123 7.83 3.80 5.60
N VAL A 124 8.80 4.53 5.04
CA VAL A 124 10.24 4.28 5.27
C VAL A 124 10.75 4.70 6.65
N TYR A 125 9.95 5.40 7.44
CA TYR A 125 10.32 5.81 8.80
C TYR A 125 9.93 4.78 9.87
N PHE A 126 9.31 3.71 9.51
CA PHE A 126 9.06 2.58 10.39
C PHE A 126 10.19 1.59 10.31
#